data_0c9a8c1b6c02d61095c0608a8211fb7b
#
_entry.id   0c9a8c1b6c02d61095c0608a8211fb7b
#
_cell.length_a   1.000
_cell.length_b   1.000
_cell.length_c   1.000
_cell.angle_alpha   90.00
_cell.angle_beta   90.00
_cell.angle_gamma   90.00
#
_symmetry.space_group_name_H-M   'P 1'
#
loop_
_entity.id
_entity.type
_entity.pdbx_description
1 polymer ?
#
loop_
_entity_poly.entity_id
_entity_poly.type
_entity_poly.pdbx_seq_one_letter_code
_entity_poly.pdbx_strand_id
1 'polypeptide(L)'
;EDITGKPPYERELNTVFQKYALFPHLSVYENIAFGLKLKKMSKDIIEQKVMKMLKLIGLEGYEDKNTTLLSGGQQQRVAIARALVNEPKVLLLDEPLAALDLKLRKEMQYELKRIQQEVGITFIFVTHDQEEALTMSDKIVVMQKGEILQIGTPQEIYNEPTNRFVANFIGESNIISGRMIEDYKVRFDDITFDCVDQGFKENEPVDVVIRPEDIDIVDVKDGKMTGEVLSVLFKGVHYEIMVETVPGTSVTVNMRVIRNHDVTSEDGSEKISANNFYVDLEDVENLDDKEIVALSNAQAWETESDEYISIANIEYELEAKEGQYPVTFSTANGTSIERTIFVVNQKSRSSTSRSLRMRRQMKVLWHSTSSRR
;
A
#
# COMPACT_ATOMS: atom_id res chain seq x y z
N GLU A 1 24.71 13.83 -20.93
CA GLU A 1 25.18 15.20 -21.16
C GLU A 1 25.23 15.96 -19.83
N ASP A 2 26.37 16.61 -19.52
CA ASP A 2 26.47 17.48 -18.36
C ASP A 2 25.78 18.82 -18.65
N ILE A 3 24.78 19.15 -17.80
CA ILE A 3 23.97 20.36 -17.91
C ILE A 3 24.27 21.38 -16.81
N THR A 4 25.30 21.13 -15.98
CA THR A 4 25.61 21.96 -14.79
C THR A 4 25.90 23.41 -15.18
N GLY A 5 26.61 23.63 -16.28
CA GLY A 5 26.96 24.97 -16.80
C GLY A 5 25.85 25.63 -17.62
N LYS A 6 24.76 24.96 -17.97
CA LYS A 6 23.67 25.53 -18.77
C LYS A 6 22.70 26.34 -17.91
N PRO A 7 22.30 27.54 -18.33
CA PRO A 7 21.24 28.28 -17.66
C PRO A 7 19.92 27.51 -17.74
N PRO A 8 18.97 27.70 -16.79
CA PRO A 8 17.75 26.91 -16.72
C PRO A 8 16.92 26.86 -18.01
N TYR A 9 16.84 27.94 -18.73
CA TYR A 9 16.05 28.04 -19.97
C TYR A 9 16.66 27.29 -21.20
N GLU A 10 17.92 26.88 -21.13
CA GLU A 10 18.60 26.08 -22.15
C GLU A 10 18.61 24.58 -21.83
N ARG A 11 18.15 24.21 -20.63
CA ARG A 11 18.05 22.81 -20.22
C ARG A 11 16.82 22.18 -20.84
N GLU A 12 16.96 21.01 -21.44
CA GLU A 12 15.85 20.25 -22.04
C GLU A 12 15.02 19.53 -20.99
N LEU A 13 14.66 20.25 -19.93
CA LEU A 13 13.82 19.77 -18.84
C LEU A 13 12.76 20.81 -18.47
N ASN A 14 11.62 20.35 -17.97
CA ASN A 14 10.57 21.21 -17.44
C ASN A 14 10.18 20.76 -16.03
N THR A 15 9.67 21.70 -15.23
CA THR A 15 9.26 21.46 -13.85
C THR A 15 7.78 21.74 -13.66
N VAL A 16 7.08 20.83 -13.00
CA VAL A 16 5.75 21.06 -12.47
C VAL A 16 5.88 21.19 -10.95
N PHE A 17 5.46 22.33 -10.41
CA PHE A 17 5.54 22.65 -8.99
C PHE A 17 4.34 22.12 -8.23
N GLN A 18 4.46 21.95 -6.92
CA GLN A 18 3.44 21.44 -6.01
C GLN A 18 2.08 22.18 -6.12
N LYS A 19 2.10 23.50 -6.34
CA LYS A 19 0.89 24.33 -6.54
C LYS A 19 0.55 24.57 -8.02
N TYR A 20 1.06 23.72 -8.93
CA TYR A 20 0.84 23.75 -10.38
C TYR A 20 1.31 25.03 -11.10
N ALA A 21 1.37 26.16 -10.43
CA ALA A 21 1.78 27.48 -10.95
C ALA A 21 1.14 27.84 -12.30
N LEU A 22 -0.16 27.55 -12.46
CA LEU A 22 -0.91 27.97 -13.65
C LEU A 22 -1.09 29.49 -13.66
N PHE A 23 -1.18 30.08 -14.84
CA PHE A 23 -1.48 31.48 -15.03
C PHE A 23 -2.99 31.70 -14.90
N PRO A 24 -3.49 32.32 -13.80
CA PRO A 24 -4.92 32.37 -13.53
C PRO A 24 -5.69 33.30 -14.46
N HIS A 25 -5.02 34.21 -15.13
CA HIS A 25 -5.58 35.14 -16.10
C HIS A 25 -5.61 34.61 -17.54
N LEU A 26 -5.08 33.39 -17.77
CA LEU A 26 -5.04 32.73 -19.06
C LEU A 26 -6.00 31.54 -19.07
N SER A 27 -6.55 31.24 -20.24
CA SER A 27 -7.35 30.02 -20.46
C SER A 27 -6.50 28.77 -20.38
N VAL A 28 -7.11 27.59 -20.41
CA VAL A 28 -6.42 26.29 -20.51
C VAL A 28 -5.55 26.25 -21.75
N TYR A 29 -6.09 26.62 -22.92
CA TYR A 29 -5.34 26.70 -24.18
C TYR A 29 -4.13 27.62 -24.04
N GLU A 30 -4.32 28.81 -23.52
CA GLU A 30 -3.27 29.80 -23.39
C GLU A 30 -2.17 29.40 -22.43
N ASN A 31 -2.53 28.72 -21.33
CA ASN A 31 -1.56 28.12 -20.42
C ASN A 31 -0.67 27.11 -21.11
N ILE A 32 -1.25 26.17 -21.86
CA ILE A 32 -0.49 25.15 -22.61
C ILE A 32 0.34 25.80 -23.73
N ALA A 33 -0.24 26.73 -24.48
CA ALA A 33 0.42 27.41 -25.59
C ALA A 33 1.56 28.34 -25.17
N PHE A 34 1.64 28.73 -23.90
CA PHE A 34 2.53 29.79 -23.42
C PHE A 34 4.00 29.62 -23.86
N GLY A 35 4.58 28.46 -23.62
CA GLY A 35 5.97 28.16 -23.99
C GLY A 35 6.21 28.18 -25.50
N LEU A 36 5.23 27.71 -26.29
CA LEU A 36 5.32 27.70 -27.75
C LEU A 36 5.22 29.12 -28.33
N LYS A 37 4.38 29.99 -27.74
CA LYS A 37 4.29 31.40 -28.07
C LYS A 37 5.64 32.13 -27.85
N LEU A 38 6.31 31.84 -26.73
CA LEU A 38 7.64 32.39 -26.42
C LEU A 38 8.70 31.94 -27.46
N LYS A 39 8.60 30.71 -27.96
CA LYS A 39 9.45 30.17 -29.04
C LYS A 39 9.09 30.71 -30.43
N LYS A 40 8.08 31.61 -30.52
CA LYS A 40 7.59 32.23 -31.75
C LYS A 40 7.17 31.22 -32.81
N MET A 41 6.60 30.08 -32.42
CA MET A 41 6.06 29.09 -33.36
C MET A 41 4.86 29.67 -34.13
N SER A 42 4.57 29.14 -35.33
CA SER A 42 3.37 29.52 -36.07
C SER A 42 2.09 29.12 -35.36
N LYS A 43 0.99 29.85 -35.61
CA LYS A 43 -0.31 29.60 -34.97
C LYS A 43 -0.80 28.18 -35.22
N ASP A 44 -0.68 27.68 -36.44
CA ASP A 44 -1.11 26.34 -36.84
C ASP A 44 -0.37 25.23 -36.07
N ILE A 45 0.95 25.39 -35.89
CA ILE A 45 1.77 24.45 -35.11
C ILE A 45 1.37 24.51 -33.64
N ILE A 46 1.12 25.71 -33.07
CA ILE A 46 0.70 25.88 -31.69
C ILE A 46 -0.65 25.18 -31.47
N GLU A 47 -1.61 25.44 -32.36
CA GLU A 47 -2.95 24.82 -32.28
C GLU A 47 -2.85 23.29 -32.34
N GLN A 48 -2.15 22.74 -33.30
CA GLN A 48 -1.95 21.30 -33.42
C GLN A 48 -1.33 20.67 -32.17
N LYS A 49 -0.27 21.29 -31.61
CA LYS A 49 0.41 20.77 -30.43
C LYS A 49 -0.47 20.88 -29.18
N VAL A 50 -1.19 22.00 -29.00
CA VAL A 50 -2.08 22.20 -27.84
C VAL A 50 -3.22 21.19 -27.89
N MET A 51 -3.87 21.01 -29.03
CA MET A 51 -4.97 20.04 -29.18
C MET A 51 -4.51 18.61 -28.91
N LYS A 52 -3.29 18.24 -29.38
CA LYS A 52 -2.67 16.95 -29.04
C LYS A 52 -2.50 16.79 -27.53
N MET A 53 -2.04 17.83 -26.84
CA MET A 53 -1.87 17.79 -25.36
C MET A 53 -3.22 17.70 -24.65
N LEU A 54 -4.24 18.44 -25.07
CA LEU A 54 -5.58 18.38 -24.51
C LEU A 54 -6.18 16.97 -24.62
N LYS A 55 -5.99 16.32 -25.75
CA LYS A 55 -6.38 14.92 -25.94
C LYS A 55 -5.61 13.98 -25.02
N LEU A 56 -4.29 14.15 -24.90
CA LEU A 56 -3.44 13.33 -24.01
C LEU A 56 -3.91 13.36 -22.55
N ILE A 57 -4.31 14.57 -22.08
CA ILE A 57 -4.74 14.77 -20.68
C ILE A 57 -6.26 14.63 -20.46
N GLY A 58 -7.04 14.25 -21.50
CA GLY A 58 -8.50 14.06 -21.42
C GLY A 58 -9.26 15.34 -21.08
N LEU A 59 -8.86 16.48 -21.63
CA LEU A 59 -9.50 17.79 -21.43
C LEU A 59 -9.90 18.46 -22.76
N GLU A 60 -10.27 17.66 -23.75
CA GLU A 60 -10.85 18.17 -25.00
C GLU A 60 -12.16 18.94 -24.70
N GLY A 61 -12.35 20.09 -25.34
CA GLY A 61 -13.48 20.98 -25.07
C GLY A 61 -13.34 21.91 -23.87
N TYR A 62 -12.14 21.93 -23.23
CA TYR A 62 -11.83 22.82 -22.10
C TYR A 62 -10.92 24.00 -22.50
N GLU A 63 -10.66 24.19 -23.79
CA GLU A 63 -9.68 25.14 -24.34
C GLU A 63 -9.87 26.55 -23.79
N ASP A 64 -11.09 27.04 -23.81
CA ASP A 64 -11.45 28.41 -23.43
C ASP A 64 -11.77 28.57 -21.94
N LYS A 65 -11.77 27.47 -21.16
CA LYS A 65 -12.10 27.56 -19.73
C LYS A 65 -11.00 28.26 -18.97
N ASN A 66 -11.42 29.05 -17.97
CA ASN A 66 -10.50 29.65 -17.01
C ASN A 66 -9.95 28.55 -16.08
N THR A 67 -8.64 28.55 -15.86
CA THR A 67 -7.96 27.54 -15.02
C THR A 67 -8.40 27.57 -13.56
N THR A 68 -8.91 28.70 -13.06
CA THR A 68 -9.41 28.83 -11.68
C THR A 68 -10.73 28.08 -11.42
N LEU A 69 -11.47 27.71 -12.51
CA LEU A 69 -12.71 26.97 -12.43
C LEU A 69 -12.51 25.46 -12.52
N LEU A 70 -11.27 25.00 -12.64
CA LEU A 70 -10.92 23.58 -12.75
C LEU A 70 -10.74 22.95 -11.37
N SER A 71 -11.05 21.64 -11.26
CA SER A 71 -10.68 20.86 -10.09
C SER A 71 -9.16 20.73 -9.96
N GLY A 72 -8.65 20.41 -8.75
CA GLY A 72 -7.22 20.24 -8.50
C GLY A 72 -6.55 19.27 -9.47
N GLY A 73 -7.16 18.12 -9.73
CA GLY A 73 -6.63 17.15 -10.70
C GLY A 73 -6.66 17.65 -12.15
N GLN A 74 -7.66 18.45 -12.52
CA GLN A 74 -7.70 19.10 -13.85
C GLN A 74 -6.61 20.17 -13.98
N GLN A 75 -6.40 20.99 -12.93
CA GLN A 75 -5.32 21.99 -12.92
C GLN A 75 -3.94 21.33 -13.04
N GLN A 76 -3.72 20.23 -12.34
CA GLN A 76 -2.51 19.45 -12.43
C GLN A 76 -2.26 18.93 -13.85
N ARG A 77 -3.28 18.33 -14.47
CA ARG A 77 -3.18 17.85 -15.86
C ARG A 77 -2.84 18.97 -16.83
N VAL A 78 -3.43 20.15 -16.68
CA VAL A 78 -3.06 21.33 -17.49
C VAL A 78 -1.60 21.75 -17.27
N ALA A 79 -1.10 21.73 -16.04
CA ALA A 79 0.30 22.06 -15.74
C ALA A 79 1.27 21.05 -16.37
N ILE A 80 0.92 19.76 -16.35
CA ILE A 80 1.69 18.70 -17.01
C ILE A 80 1.69 18.91 -18.52
N ALA A 81 0.52 19.15 -19.14
CA ALA A 81 0.42 19.44 -20.58
C ALA A 81 1.26 20.67 -20.98
N ARG A 82 1.22 21.76 -20.19
CA ARG A 82 2.05 22.94 -20.37
C ARG A 82 3.55 22.62 -20.35
N ALA A 83 3.95 21.70 -19.48
CA ALA A 83 5.33 21.26 -19.41
C ALA A 83 5.71 20.35 -20.58
N LEU A 84 4.84 19.40 -20.95
CA LEU A 84 5.08 18.41 -22.00
C LEU A 84 5.02 18.97 -23.42
N VAL A 85 4.23 20.02 -23.69
CA VAL A 85 4.05 20.61 -25.02
C VAL A 85 5.36 21.10 -25.64
N ASN A 86 6.34 21.42 -24.80
CA ASN A 86 7.68 21.82 -25.20
C ASN A 86 8.60 20.65 -25.58
N GLU A 87 8.12 19.41 -25.47
CA GLU A 87 8.85 18.17 -25.77
C GLU A 87 10.18 18.06 -25.00
N PRO A 88 10.16 18.18 -23.65
CA PRO A 88 11.37 18.04 -22.85
C PRO A 88 11.88 16.60 -22.85
N LYS A 89 13.17 16.39 -22.57
CA LYS A 89 13.73 15.04 -22.33
C LYS A 89 13.42 14.50 -20.93
N VAL A 90 13.25 15.42 -19.97
CA VAL A 90 12.99 15.08 -18.58
C VAL A 90 11.89 15.98 -18.03
N LEU A 91 10.91 15.41 -17.33
CA LEU A 91 9.91 16.13 -16.57
C LEU A 91 10.20 15.96 -15.08
N LEU A 92 10.38 17.10 -14.39
CA LEU A 92 10.52 17.15 -12.93
C LEU A 92 9.15 17.45 -12.30
N LEU A 93 8.76 16.69 -11.31
CA LEU A 93 7.49 16.81 -10.59
C LEU A 93 7.79 16.94 -9.10
N ASP A 94 7.47 18.09 -8.52
CA ASP A 94 7.72 18.38 -7.12
C ASP A 94 6.42 18.16 -6.33
N GLU A 95 6.36 17.07 -5.56
CA GLU A 95 5.19 16.62 -4.78
C GLU A 95 3.86 16.71 -5.56
N PRO A 96 3.76 16.12 -6.75
CA PRO A 96 2.66 16.42 -7.67
C PRO A 96 1.27 16.06 -7.12
N LEU A 97 1.18 15.11 -6.18
CA LEU A 97 -0.10 14.59 -5.69
C LEU A 97 -0.45 15.07 -4.27
N ALA A 98 0.43 15.82 -3.60
CA ALA A 98 0.27 16.19 -2.19
C ALA A 98 -0.99 17.05 -1.90
N ALA A 99 -1.47 17.83 -2.88
CA ALA A 99 -2.61 18.71 -2.73
C ALA A 99 -3.97 18.03 -3.01
N LEU A 100 -4.00 16.73 -3.35
CA LEU A 100 -5.20 15.99 -3.73
C LEU A 100 -5.73 15.15 -2.57
N ASP A 101 -7.08 14.99 -2.53
CA ASP A 101 -7.71 14.00 -1.67
C ASP A 101 -7.36 12.57 -2.06
N LEU A 102 -7.58 11.61 -1.16
CA LEU A 102 -7.14 10.22 -1.33
C LEU A 102 -7.67 9.56 -2.62
N LYS A 103 -8.94 9.79 -2.96
CA LYS A 103 -9.56 9.17 -4.15
C LYS A 103 -8.96 9.75 -5.42
N LEU A 104 -8.92 11.07 -5.50
CA LEU A 104 -8.37 11.79 -6.65
C LEU A 104 -6.86 11.52 -6.80
N ARG A 105 -6.13 11.36 -5.70
CA ARG A 105 -4.71 10.99 -5.70
C ARG A 105 -4.48 9.64 -6.39
N LYS A 106 -5.25 8.61 -6.05
CA LYS A 106 -5.16 7.29 -6.72
C LYS A 106 -5.49 7.36 -8.20
N GLU A 107 -6.54 8.07 -8.59
CA GLU A 107 -6.88 8.29 -10.00
C GLU A 107 -5.72 8.98 -10.74
N MET A 108 -5.11 9.98 -10.14
CA MET A 108 -3.99 10.73 -10.73
C MET A 108 -2.68 9.92 -10.80
N GLN A 109 -2.43 8.98 -9.88
CA GLN A 109 -1.28 8.05 -9.98
C GLN A 109 -1.37 7.23 -11.29
N TYR A 110 -2.53 6.63 -11.55
CA TYR A 110 -2.75 5.88 -12.80
C TYR A 110 -2.60 6.76 -14.04
N GLU A 111 -3.18 7.96 -13.99
CA GLU A 111 -3.13 8.91 -15.11
C GLU A 111 -1.70 9.37 -15.40
N LEU A 112 -0.91 9.69 -14.38
CA LEU A 112 0.50 10.06 -14.53
C LEU A 112 1.34 8.93 -15.13
N LYS A 113 1.12 7.69 -14.67
CA LYS A 113 1.82 6.51 -15.22
C LYS A 113 1.43 6.29 -16.69
N ARG A 114 0.14 6.44 -17.04
CA ARG A 114 -0.34 6.36 -18.42
C ARG A 114 0.30 7.43 -19.31
N ILE A 115 0.30 8.69 -18.87
CA ILE A 115 0.93 9.81 -19.60
C ILE A 115 2.41 9.54 -19.80
N GLN A 116 3.13 9.10 -18.77
CA GLN A 116 4.56 8.79 -18.85
C GLN A 116 4.84 7.71 -19.89
N GLN A 117 4.06 6.63 -19.91
CA GLN A 117 4.20 5.55 -20.89
C GLN A 117 3.90 6.01 -22.32
N GLU A 118 2.86 6.84 -22.51
CA GLU A 118 2.47 7.34 -23.82
C GLU A 118 3.48 8.33 -24.41
N VAL A 119 4.08 9.18 -23.56
CA VAL A 119 5.06 10.18 -23.98
C VAL A 119 6.47 9.58 -24.09
N GLY A 120 6.80 8.57 -23.29
CA GLY A 120 8.06 7.83 -23.35
C GLY A 120 9.31 8.62 -22.91
N ILE A 121 9.16 9.65 -22.07
CA ILE A 121 10.27 10.43 -21.51
C ILE A 121 10.52 10.08 -20.03
N THR A 122 11.67 10.51 -19.50
CA THR A 122 11.98 10.32 -18.08
C THR A 122 11.19 11.28 -17.22
N PHE A 123 10.46 10.74 -16.24
CA PHE A 123 9.84 11.50 -15.17
C PHE A 123 10.69 11.34 -13.90
N ILE A 124 10.98 12.44 -13.24
CA ILE A 124 11.60 12.45 -11.90
C ILE A 124 10.61 13.16 -10.99
N PHE A 125 10.07 12.45 -10.03
CA PHE A 125 9.16 13.06 -9.06
C PHE A 125 9.71 12.93 -7.64
N VAL A 126 9.52 13.98 -6.87
CA VAL A 126 9.83 14.04 -5.45
C VAL A 126 8.54 13.79 -4.69
N THR A 127 8.55 12.87 -3.75
CA THR A 127 7.42 12.59 -2.88
C THR A 127 7.92 12.18 -1.49
N HIS A 128 7.12 12.43 -0.48
CA HIS A 128 7.27 11.87 0.86
C HIS A 128 6.28 10.71 1.11
N ASP A 129 5.42 10.40 0.14
CA ASP A 129 4.47 9.29 0.20
C ASP A 129 5.12 8.01 -0.30
N GLN A 130 5.16 7.01 0.57
CA GLN A 130 5.79 5.71 0.30
C GLN A 130 5.00 4.91 -0.76
N GLU A 131 3.67 4.97 -0.71
CA GLU A 131 2.80 4.29 -1.67
C GLU A 131 3.02 4.83 -3.09
N GLU A 132 3.14 6.16 -3.24
CA GLU A 132 3.47 6.80 -4.51
C GLU A 132 4.82 6.31 -5.04
N ALA A 133 5.86 6.33 -4.20
CA ALA A 133 7.19 5.89 -4.60
C ALA A 133 7.20 4.42 -5.07
N LEU A 134 6.55 3.52 -4.31
CA LEU A 134 6.52 2.09 -4.61
C LEU A 134 5.68 1.73 -5.84
N THR A 135 4.57 2.46 -6.09
CA THR A 135 3.62 2.11 -7.17
C THR A 135 3.96 2.75 -8.51
N MET A 136 4.52 3.96 -8.50
CA MET A 136 4.71 4.74 -9.71
C MET A 136 6.12 4.64 -10.31
N SER A 137 7.14 4.35 -9.49
CA SER A 137 8.54 4.42 -9.93
C SER A 137 9.06 3.12 -10.54
N ASP A 138 9.95 3.25 -11.51
CA ASP A 138 10.79 2.15 -12.00
C ASP A 138 12.09 2.07 -11.16
N LYS A 139 12.54 3.21 -10.62
CA LYS A 139 13.67 3.32 -9.68
C LYS A 139 13.35 4.33 -8.58
N ILE A 140 13.72 4.01 -7.35
CA ILE A 140 13.59 4.86 -6.18
C ILE A 140 14.97 5.29 -5.72
N VAL A 141 15.09 6.56 -5.34
CA VAL A 141 16.27 7.13 -4.69
C VAL A 141 15.84 7.59 -3.30
N VAL A 142 16.30 6.89 -2.27
CA VAL A 142 16.04 7.29 -0.87
C VAL A 142 17.11 8.27 -0.43
N MET A 143 16.67 9.44 0.03
CA MET A 143 17.54 10.51 0.48
C MET A 143 17.28 10.90 1.93
N GLN A 144 18.33 11.24 2.67
CA GLN A 144 18.25 11.82 3.99
C GLN A 144 19.31 12.91 4.16
N LYS A 145 18.93 14.09 4.64
CA LYS A 145 19.84 15.23 4.90
C LYS A 145 20.74 15.61 3.71
N GLY A 146 20.21 15.45 2.48
CA GLY A 146 20.94 15.77 1.26
C GLY A 146 21.86 14.65 0.74
N GLU A 147 21.94 13.53 1.45
CA GLU A 147 22.74 12.36 1.03
C GLU A 147 21.83 11.27 0.45
N ILE A 148 22.32 10.57 -0.56
CA ILE A 148 21.66 9.40 -1.13
C ILE A 148 22.02 8.19 -0.28
N LEU A 149 21.01 7.53 0.31
CA LEU A 149 21.19 6.34 1.14
C LEU A 149 21.10 5.04 0.34
N GLN A 150 20.15 4.98 -0.59
CA GLN A 150 19.94 3.79 -1.44
C GLN A 150 19.30 4.17 -2.77
N ILE A 151 19.68 3.45 -3.82
CA ILE A 151 19.03 3.51 -5.15
C ILE A 151 18.71 2.07 -5.54
N GLY A 152 17.47 1.82 -5.97
CA GLY A 152 17.04 0.50 -6.40
C GLY A 152 15.65 0.51 -7.03
N THR A 153 15.20 -0.65 -7.48
CA THR A 153 13.79 -0.88 -7.83
C THR A 153 12.91 -0.82 -6.59
N PRO A 154 11.59 -0.61 -6.71
CA PRO A 154 10.68 -0.66 -5.57
C PRO A 154 10.83 -1.92 -4.72
N GLN A 155 10.98 -3.08 -5.37
CA GLN A 155 11.15 -4.37 -4.69
C GLN A 155 12.48 -4.47 -3.94
N GLU A 156 13.59 -3.98 -4.52
CA GLU A 156 14.89 -3.96 -3.85
C GLU A 156 14.88 -3.04 -2.63
N ILE A 157 14.29 -1.83 -2.76
CA ILE A 157 14.21 -0.89 -1.64
C ILE A 157 13.35 -1.43 -0.50
N TYR A 158 12.24 -2.11 -0.83
CA TYR A 158 11.34 -2.68 0.16
C TYR A 158 11.88 -3.95 0.83
N ASN A 159 12.39 -4.88 0.02
CA ASN A 159 12.84 -6.19 0.52
C ASN A 159 14.28 -6.18 1.04
N GLU A 160 15.14 -5.30 0.51
CA GLU A 160 16.58 -5.25 0.81
C GLU A 160 17.02 -3.85 1.24
N PRO A 161 16.42 -3.26 2.28
CA PRO A 161 16.85 -1.96 2.78
C PRO A 161 18.30 -2.02 3.26
N THR A 162 19.09 -1.00 2.94
CA THR A 162 20.52 -0.96 3.32
C THR A 162 20.77 -0.54 4.75
N ASN A 163 19.79 0.08 5.40
CA ASN A 163 19.91 0.54 6.78
C ASN A 163 18.52 0.72 7.45
N ARG A 164 18.54 0.89 8.77
CA ARG A 164 17.32 1.08 9.60
C ARG A 164 16.44 2.23 9.13
N PHE A 165 17.03 3.34 8.64
CA PHE A 165 16.26 4.46 8.14
C PHE A 165 15.45 4.08 6.90
N VAL A 166 16.09 3.45 5.91
CA VAL A 166 15.40 3.00 4.68
C VAL A 166 14.30 1.99 5.02
N ALA A 167 14.58 1.03 5.90
CA ALA A 167 13.61 0.02 6.34
C ALA A 167 12.33 0.66 6.91
N ASN A 168 12.48 1.64 7.82
CA ASN A 168 11.36 2.34 8.46
C ASN A 168 10.70 3.37 7.54
N PHE A 169 11.47 3.97 6.63
CA PHE A 169 10.97 5.03 5.76
C PHE A 169 10.08 4.49 4.63
N ILE A 170 10.35 3.26 4.15
CA ILE A 170 9.66 2.68 2.99
C ILE A 170 8.42 1.83 3.36
N GLY A 171 8.22 1.53 4.62
CA GLY A 171 7.11 0.73 5.12
C GLY A 171 7.25 0.43 6.60
N GLU A 172 6.17 0.01 7.20
CA GLU A 172 6.19 -0.46 8.58
C GLU A 172 7.15 -1.64 8.72
N SER A 173 7.97 -1.63 9.77
CA SER A 173 8.97 -2.66 10.02
C SER A 173 9.13 -2.93 11.50
N ASN A 174 9.21 -4.19 11.87
CA ASN A 174 9.75 -4.59 13.15
C ASN A 174 11.28 -4.64 13.01
N ILE A 175 11.99 -3.80 13.76
CA ILE A 175 13.45 -3.79 13.77
C ILE A 175 13.92 -4.22 15.13
N ILE A 176 14.49 -5.42 15.20
CA ILE A 176 14.90 -6.08 16.44
C ILE A 176 16.41 -6.21 16.43
N SER A 177 17.07 -5.90 17.56
CA SER A 177 18.50 -6.13 17.69
C SER A 177 18.79 -7.62 17.85
N GLY A 178 19.70 -8.13 17.04
CA GLY A 178 20.08 -9.55 17.02
C GLY A 178 21.58 -9.75 16.81
N ARG A 179 21.97 -11.01 16.65
CA ARG A 179 23.34 -11.42 16.31
C ARG A 179 23.32 -12.51 15.24
N MET A 180 24.20 -12.38 14.26
CA MET A 180 24.43 -13.46 13.31
C MET A 180 25.12 -14.63 14.02
N ILE A 181 24.61 -15.83 13.83
CA ILE A 181 25.22 -17.06 14.37
C ILE A 181 26.09 -17.74 13.31
N GLU A 182 25.58 -17.84 12.12
CA GLU A 182 26.26 -18.33 10.93
C GLU A 182 25.52 -17.78 9.70
N ASP A 183 26.03 -18.00 8.50
CA ASP A 183 25.34 -17.61 7.28
C ASP A 183 23.92 -18.17 7.27
N TYR A 184 22.96 -17.31 6.93
CA TYR A 184 21.53 -17.61 6.90
C TYR A 184 20.88 -17.88 8.27
N LYS A 185 21.56 -17.63 9.39
CA LYS A 185 20.98 -17.79 10.72
C LYS A 185 21.28 -16.61 11.65
N VAL A 186 20.22 -16.06 12.20
CA VAL A 186 20.25 -14.93 13.13
C VAL A 186 19.59 -15.32 14.45
N ARG A 187 20.12 -14.80 15.57
CA ARG A 187 19.53 -14.98 16.90
C ARG A 187 19.07 -13.65 17.47
N PHE A 188 17.83 -13.62 17.93
CA PHE A 188 17.27 -12.57 18.78
C PHE A 188 16.30 -13.22 19.76
N ASP A 189 16.03 -12.58 20.92
CA ASP A 189 15.20 -13.12 22.00
C ASP A 189 15.58 -14.58 22.37
N ASP A 190 16.90 -14.88 22.37
CA ASP A 190 17.48 -16.21 22.62
C ASP A 190 17.03 -17.33 21.67
N ILE A 191 16.31 -17.00 20.61
CA ILE A 191 15.83 -17.94 19.60
C ILE A 191 16.59 -17.74 18.28
N THR A 192 16.94 -18.85 17.63
CA THR A 192 17.60 -18.83 16.32
C THR A 192 16.59 -18.99 15.20
N PHE A 193 16.66 -18.07 14.23
CA PHE A 193 15.82 -18.04 13.04
C PHE A 193 16.64 -18.12 11.77
N ASP A 194 16.03 -18.61 10.70
CA ASP A 194 16.61 -18.57 9.36
C ASP A 194 16.45 -17.15 8.80
N CYS A 195 17.48 -16.64 8.12
CA CYS A 195 17.47 -15.36 7.41
C CYS A 195 18.02 -15.53 5.98
N VAL A 196 17.98 -14.49 5.16
CA VAL A 196 18.47 -14.54 3.76
C VAL A 196 19.89 -14.06 3.60
N ASP A 197 20.51 -13.56 4.66
CA ASP A 197 21.79 -12.85 4.62
C ASP A 197 22.96 -13.75 4.96
N GLN A 198 24.12 -13.44 4.35
CA GLN A 198 25.39 -14.14 4.53
C GLN A 198 26.56 -13.16 4.55
N GLY A 199 27.74 -13.64 4.93
CA GLY A 199 28.98 -12.86 4.91
C GLY A 199 29.21 -12.01 6.16
N PHE A 200 28.42 -12.20 7.21
CA PHE A 200 28.62 -11.61 8.52
C PHE A 200 29.56 -12.47 9.36
N LYS A 201 30.22 -11.84 10.34
CA LYS A 201 31.03 -12.58 11.29
C LYS A 201 30.14 -13.27 12.33
N GLU A 202 30.61 -14.38 12.85
CA GLU A 202 29.96 -15.05 13.98
C GLU A 202 29.76 -14.09 15.15
N ASN A 203 28.58 -14.06 15.74
CA ASN A 203 28.16 -13.17 16.83
C ASN A 203 28.19 -11.66 16.49
N GLU A 204 28.25 -11.28 15.22
CA GLU A 204 28.20 -9.89 14.81
C GLU A 204 26.84 -9.26 15.18
N PRO A 205 26.81 -8.08 15.86
CA PRO A 205 25.56 -7.38 16.16
C PRO A 205 24.90 -6.87 14.89
N VAL A 206 23.61 -7.12 14.74
CA VAL A 206 22.82 -6.78 13.55
C VAL A 206 21.44 -6.26 13.93
N ASP A 207 20.84 -5.50 13.04
CA ASP A 207 19.41 -5.18 13.08
C ASP A 207 18.64 -6.17 12.19
N VAL A 208 17.71 -6.90 12.78
CA VAL A 208 16.83 -7.84 12.09
C VAL A 208 15.57 -7.10 11.68
N VAL A 209 15.29 -7.05 10.38
CA VAL A 209 14.10 -6.39 9.82
C VAL A 209 13.07 -7.45 9.45
N ILE A 210 11.87 -7.32 10.01
CA ILE A 210 10.75 -8.23 9.76
C ILE A 210 9.53 -7.38 9.41
N ARG A 211 8.95 -7.63 8.24
CA ARG A 211 7.72 -6.94 7.86
C ARG A 211 6.54 -7.47 8.66
N PRO A 212 5.59 -6.62 9.10
CA PRO A 212 4.43 -7.05 9.88
C PRO A 212 3.60 -8.14 9.18
N GLU A 213 3.51 -8.09 7.86
CA GLU A 213 2.81 -9.08 7.03
C GLU A 213 3.53 -10.43 6.90
N ASP A 214 4.79 -10.52 7.31
CA ASP A 214 5.58 -11.76 7.28
C ASP A 214 5.51 -12.54 8.59
N ILE A 215 4.73 -12.05 9.56
CA ILE A 215 4.53 -12.71 10.86
C ILE A 215 3.13 -13.32 10.92
N ASP A 216 3.06 -14.61 11.19
CA ASP A 216 1.82 -15.34 11.44
C ASP A 216 1.58 -15.55 12.94
N ILE A 217 0.33 -15.41 13.35
CA ILE A 217 -0.12 -15.85 14.67
C ILE A 217 -0.67 -17.29 14.51
N VAL A 218 -0.06 -18.22 15.21
CA VAL A 218 -0.35 -19.66 15.11
C VAL A 218 -0.54 -20.26 16.50
N ASP A 219 -0.95 -21.53 16.57
CA ASP A 219 -0.99 -22.26 17.83
C ASP A 219 0.40 -22.36 18.46
N VAL A 220 0.44 -22.40 19.81
CA VAL A 220 1.71 -22.42 20.59
C VAL A 220 2.67 -23.53 20.14
N LYS A 221 2.16 -24.68 19.75
CA LYS A 221 2.96 -25.83 19.28
C LYS A 221 3.61 -25.62 17.90
N ASP A 222 3.06 -24.71 17.07
CA ASP A 222 3.46 -24.50 15.68
C ASP A 222 4.33 -23.25 15.48
N GLY A 223 4.47 -22.41 16.53
CA GLY A 223 5.25 -21.19 16.51
C GLY A 223 6.61 -21.33 17.19
N LYS A 224 7.50 -20.37 16.92
CA LYS A 224 8.82 -20.29 17.55
C LYS A 224 8.87 -19.30 18.72
N MET A 225 7.99 -18.29 18.73
CA MET A 225 7.94 -17.26 19.77
C MET A 225 6.54 -17.22 20.37
N THR A 226 6.45 -16.88 21.65
CA THR A 226 5.20 -16.61 22.35
C THR A 226 5.14 -15.15 22.76
N GLY A 227 3.94 -14.59 22.84
CA GLY A 227 3.78 -13.20 23.26
C GLY A 227 2.35 -12.90 23.72
N GLU A 228 2.19 -11.74 24.34
CA GLU A 228 0.94 -11.18 24.78
C GLU A 228 0.45 -10.11 23.81
N VAL A 229 -0.81 -10.16 23.42
CA VAL A 229 -1.40 -9.14 22.54
C VAL A 229 -1.67 -7.87 23.35
N LEU A 230 -0.97 -6.78 23.02
CA LEU A 230 -1.12 -5.48 23.66
C LEU A 230 -2.26 -4.66 23.05
N SER A 231 -2.43 -4.71 21.73
CA SER A 231 -3.49 -3.96 21.05
C SER A 231 -3.88 -4.63 19.73
N VAL A 232 -5.11 -4.36 19.30
CA VAL A 232 -5.67 -4.79 18.01
C VAL A 232 -6.37 -3.61 17.39
N LEU A 233 -5.90 -3.16 16.21
CA LEU A 233 -6.44 -2.03 15.47
C LEU A 233 -6.93 -2.48 14.09
N PHE A 234 -8.17 -2.15 13.75
CA PHE A 234 -8.72 -2.42 12.43
C PHE A 234 -8.32 -1.31 11.44
N LYS A 235 -7.60 -1.66 10.39
CA LYS A 235 -7.10 -0.77 9.34
C LYS A 235 -7.90 -0.89 8.01
N GLY A 236 -9.11 -1.41 8.06
CA GLY A 236 -9.99 -1.59 6.90
C GLY A 236 -9.78 -2.93 6.18
N VAL A 237 -8.59 -3.20 5.67
CA VAL A 237 -8.27 -4.43 4.91
C VAL A 237 -7.49 -5.47 5.72
N HIS A 238 -7.00 -5.09 6.88
CA HIS A 238 -6.27 -5.96 7.81
C HIS A 238 -6.43 -5.45 9.25
N TYR A 239 -6.08 -6.29 10.21
CA TYR A 239 -5.87 -5.90 11.59
C TYR A 239 -4.38 -5.71 11.84
N GLU A 240 -4.02 -4.58 12.45
CA GLU A 240 -2.69 -4.37 13.02
C GLU A 240 -2.73 -4.83 14.48
N ILE A 241 -1.87 -5.77 14.82
CA ILE A 241 -1.82 -6.36 16.15
C ILE A 241 -0.45 -6.10 16.73
N MET A 242 -0.39 -5.44 17.87
CA MET A 242 0.86 -5.28 18.63
C MET A 242 0.98 -6.40 19.64
N VAL A 243 2.10 -7.11 19.60
CA VAL A 243 2.39 -8.25 20.47
C VAL A 243 3.69 -7.97 21.23
N GLU A 244 3.68 -8.09 22.54
CA GLU A 244 4.88 -8.12 23.35
C GLU A 244 5.32 -9.58 23.51
N THR A 245 6.53 -9.89 23.02
CA THR A 245 7.06 -11.25 23.12
C THR A 245 7.61 -11.50 24.52
N VAL A 246 7.71 -12.76 24.90
CA VAL A 246 8.54 -13.15 26.04
C VAL A 246 9.92 -13.50 25.49
N PRO A 247 10.96 -12.67 25.72
CA PRO A 247 11.29 -11.88 26.92
C PRO A 247 11.01 -10.35 26.88
N GLY A 248 10.17 -9.81 26.02
CA GLY A 248 9.77 -8.39 26.14
C GLY A 248 10.08 -7.52 24.92
N THR A 249 10.33 -8.13 23.77
CA THR A 249 10.43 -7.41 22.50
C THR A 249 9.03 -7.13 21.95
N SER A 250 8.72 -5.89 21.60
CA SER A 250 7.45 -5.55 20.95
C SER A 250 7.56 -5.76 19.44
N VAL A 251 6.62 -6.50 18.87
CA VAL A 251 6.48 -6.71 17.42
C VAL A 251 5.09 -6.34 16.94
N THR A 252 5.01 -5.74 15.76
CA THR A 252 3.75 -5.46 15.07
C THR A 252 3.49 -6.55 14.04
N VAL A 253 2.27 -7.06 14.01
CA VAL A 253 1.82 -8.11 13.09
C VAL A 253 0.65 -7.57 12.28
N ASN A 254 0.72 -7.67 10.95
CA ASN A 254 -0.41 -7.38 10.08
C ASN A 254 -1.14 -8.69 9.75
N MET A 255 -2.26 -8.90 10.44
CA MET A 255 -3.14 -10.01 10.13
C MET A 255 -4.14 -9.57 9.08
N ARG A 256 -3.99 -10.03 7.84
CA ARG A 256 -5.06 -9.92 6.86
C ARG A 256 -6.20 -10.84 7.27
N VAL A 257 -7.41 -10.29 7.32
CA VAL A 257 -8.61 -11.11 7.20
C VAL A 257 -8.60 -11.63 5.75
N ILE A 258 -8.11 -12.85 5.57
CA ILE A 258 -8.29 -13.56 4.29
C ILE A 258 -9.79 -13.77 4.22
N ARG A 259 -10.48 -13.09 3.30
CA ARG A 259 -11.82 -13.52 2.90
C ARG A 259 -11.66 -14.96 2.46
N ASN A 260 -12.19 -15.88 3.24
CA ASN A 260 -12.22 -17.27 2.87
C ASN A 260 -12.94 -17.35 1.52
N HIS A 261 -12.38 -18.15 0.62
CA HIS A 261 -12.81 -18.26 -0.76
C HIS A 261 -14.32 -18.18 -0.91
N ASP A 262 -14.79 -17.27 -1.78
CA ASP A 262 -16.17 -17.23 -2.21
C ASP A 262 -16.53 -18.60 -2.78
N VAL A 263 -17.69 -19.12 -2.43
CA VAL A 263 -18.22 -20.33 -3.07
C VAL A 263 -19.06 -19.87 -4.24
N THR A 264 -18.78 -20.43 -5.41
CA THR A 264 -19.55 -20.20 -6.64
C THR A 264 -20.50 -21.38 -6.83
N SER A 265 -21.74 -21.12 -7.24
CA SER A 265 -22.73 -22.16 -7.63
C SER A 265 -22.18 -23.08 -8.72
N GLU A 266 -22.72 -24.30 -8.84
CA GLU A 266 -22.28 -25.26 -9.87
C GLU A 266 -22.48 -24.74 -11.30
N ASP A 267 -23.52 -23.94 -11.53
CA ASP A 267 -23.83 -23.29 -12.82
C ASP A 267 -23.10 -21.95 -13.02
N GLY A 268 -22.36 -21.49 -12.04
CA GLY A 268 -21.61 -20.23 -12.07
C GLY A 268 -22.46 -18.96 -11.92
N SER A 269 -23.78 -19.08 -11.66
CA SER A 269 -24.74 -17.95 -11.65
C SER A 269 -24.64 -17.11 -10.37
N GLU A 270 -24.28 -17.71 -9.24
CA GLU A 270 -24.25 -17.05 -7.94
C GLU A 270 -22.91 -17.25 -7.23
N LYS A 271 -22.58 -16.30 -6.38
CA LYS A 271 -21.49 -16.41 -5.41
C LYS A 271 -21.97 -16.08 -4.02
N ILE A 272 -21.41 -16.76 -3.01
CA ILE A 272 -21.63 -16.49 -1.59
C ILE A 272 -20.29 -16.39 -0.87
N SER A 273 -20.17 -15.41 0.01
CA SER A 273 -19.00 -15.15 0.83
C SER A 273 -19.42 -14.93 2.28
N ALA A 274 -18.66 -15.47 3.21
CA ALA A 274 -18.81 -15.20 4.64
C ALA A 274 -17.46 -15.38 5.33
N ASN A 275 -17.30 -14.83 6.53
CA ASN A 275 -16.10 -14.98 7.35
C ASN A 275 -16.38 -15.82 8.59
N ASN A 276 -15.33 -16.45 9.13
CA ASN A 276 -15.36 -16.91 10.51
C ASN A 276 -15.40 -15.71 11.46
N PHE A 277 -16.08 -15.82 12.59
CA PHE A 277 -16.21 -14.70 13.52
C PHE A 277 -16.20 -15.16 14.99
N TYR A 278 -16.01 -14.21 15.89
CA TYR A 278 -15.95 -14.43 17.33
C TYR A 278 -17.17 -13.86 18.01
N VAL A 279 -17.67 -14.57 19.01
CA VAL A 279 -18.78 -14.18 19.88
C VAL A 279 -18.33 -14.30 21.33
N ASP A 280 -18.62 -13.32 22.17
CA ASP A 280 -18.38 -13.45 23.59
C ASP A 280 -19.37 -14.44 24.19
N LEU A 281 -18.91 -15.22 25.17
CA LEU A 281 -19.74 -16.21 25.86
C LEU A 281 -21.01 -15.59 26.48
N GLU A 282 -20.93 -14.32 26.93
CA GLU A 282 -22.06 -13.61 27.54
C GLU A 282 -23.13 -13.20 26.49
N ASP A 283 -22.76 -13.10 25.21
CA ASP A 283 -23.64 -12.64 24.13
C ASP A 283 -24.34 -13.78 23.37
N VAL A 284 -23.89 -15.02 23.58
CA VAL A 284 -24.39 -16.22 22.85
C VAL A 284 -25.92 -16.37 22.93
N GLU A 285 -26.53 -16.10 24.10
CA GLU A 285 -27.98 -16.26 24.29
C GLU A 285 -28.82 -15.18 23.61
N ASN A 286 -28.21 -14.07 23.22
CA ASN A 286 -28.88 -12.93 22.59
C ASN A 286 -28.61 -12.83 21.09
N LEU A 287 -27.81 -13.74 20.53
CA LEU A 287 -27.38 -13.71 19.13
C LEU A 287 -28.53 -14.08 18.19
N ASP A 288 -28.88 -13.20 17.26
CA ASP A 288 -29.87 -13.46 16.21
C ASP A 288 -29.23 -13.61 14.82
N ASP A 289 -30.02 -14.07 13.84
CA ASP A 289 -29.55 -14.27 12.46
C ASP A 289 -28.99 -13.00 11.81
N LYS A 290 -29.51 -11.82 12.18
CA LYS A 290 -29.03 -10.54 11.63
C LYS A 290 -27.64 -10.18 12.18
N GLU A 291 -27.43 -10.45 13.47
CA GLU A 291 -26.13 -10.25 14.09
C GLU A 291 -25.11 -11.25 13.56
N ILE A 292 -25.51 -12.50 13.33
CA ILE A 292 -24.66 -13.51 12.69
C ILE A 292 -24.22 -13.08 11.28
N VAL A 293 -25.16 -12.58 10.45
CA VAL A 293 -24.83 -12.04 9.13
C VAL A 293 -23.89 -10.85 9.23
N ALA A 294 -24.15 -9.93 10.18
CA ALA A 294 -23.33 -8.76 10.37
C ALA A 294 -21.89 -9.10 10.84
N LEU A 295 -21.76 -10.01 11.81
CA LEU A 295 -20.47 -10.46 12.36
C LEU A 295 -19.66 -11.26 11.35
N SER A 296 -20.33 -12.12 10.57
CA SER A 296 -19.68 -12.92 9.52
C SER A 296 -19.45 -12.14 8.24
N ASN A 297 -20.04 -10.94 8.08
CA ASN A 297 -20.09 -10.20 6.83
C ASN A 297 -20.55 -11.10 5.65
N ALA A 298 -21.57 -11.93 5.91
CA ALA A 298 -22.11 -12.83 4.91
C ALA A 298 -22.82 -12.05 3.80
N GLN A 299 -22.46 -12.30 2.55
CA GLN A 299 -22.98 -11.64 1.36
C GLN A 299 -23.11 -12.65 0.23
N ALA A 300 -24.11 -12.45 -0.63
CA ALA A 300 -24.23 -13.20 -1.86
C ALA A 300 -24.62 -12.26 -3.01
N TRP A 301 -24.23 -12.63 -4.25
CA TRP A 301 -24.50 -11.82 -5.45
C TRP A 301 -24.58 -12.70 -6.69
N GLU A 302 -25.29 -12.18 -7.71
CA GLU A 302 -25.30 -12.77 -9.05
C GLU A 302 -24.00 -12.47 -9.77
N THR A 303 -23.43 -13.47 -10.45
CA THR A 303 -22.12 -13.34 -11.09
C THR A 303 -22.14 -12.46 -12.33
N GLU A 304 -23.27 -12.42 -13.09
CA GLU A 304 -23.38 -11.64 -14.32
C GLU A 304 -23.71 -10.16 -14.09
N SER A 305 -24.54 -9.86 -13.08
CA SER A 305 -25.05 -8.51 -12.80
C SER A 305 -24.28 -7.79 -11.69
N ASP A 306 -23.50 -8.50 -10.89
CA ASP A 306 -22.90 -8.03 -9.62
C ASP A 306 -23.95 -7.52 -8.61
N GLU A 307 -25.25 -7.84 -8.80
CA GLU A 307 -26.30 -7.44 -7.89
C GLU A 307 -26.33 -8.33 -6.65
N TYR A 308 -26.46 -7.72 -5.46
CA TYR A 308 -26.56 -8.45 -4.19
C TYR A 308 -27.89 -9.17 -4.09
N ILE A 309 -27.83 -10.45 -3.70
CA ILE A 309 -28.98 -11.28 -3.36
C ILE A 309 -28.98 -11.58 -1.86
N SER A 310 -30.17 -11.87 -1.31
CA SER A 310 -30.31 -12.12 0.13
C SER A 310 -29.76 -13.49 0.53
N ILE A 311 -29.15 -13.58 1.72
CA ILE A 311 -28.96 -14.84 2.40
C ILE A 311 -30.33 -15.37 2.79
N ALA A 312 -30.70 -16.55 2.33
CA ALA A 312 -32.04 -17.12 2.49
C ALA A 312 -32.17 -18.00 3.74
N ASN A 313 -31.09 -18.67 4.14
CA ASN A 313 -31.08 -19.56 5.27
C ASN A 313 -29.74 -19.50 6.03
N ILE A 314 -29.80 -19.61 7.35
CA ILE A 314 -28.64 -19.67 8.25
C ILE A 314 -28.86 -20.84 9.22
N GLU A 315 -27.99 -21.83 9.16
CA GLU A 315 -28.06 -23.03 10.00
C GLU A 315 -26.88 -23.05 10.96
N TYR A 316 -27.15 -23.09 12.25
CA TYR A 316 -26.12 -23.22 13.28
C TYR A 316 -26.69 -23.88 14.54
N GLU A 317 -25.83 -24.57 15.26
CA GLU A 317 -26.11 -25.06 16.60
C GLU A 317 -25.09 -24.45 17.56
N LEU A 318 -25.50 -23.50 18.40
CA LEU A 318 -24.61 -22.74 19.26
C LEU A 318 -24.91 -23.02 20.72
N GLU A 319 -23.91 -23.42 21.49
CA GLU A 319 -24.01 -23.61 22.92
C GLU A 319 -23.34 -22.44 23.67
N ALA A 320 -23.88 -22.04 24.82
CA ALA A 320 -23.27 -21.07 25.71
C ALA A 320 -22.03 -21.66 26.43
N LYS A 321 -21.05 -22.08 25.65
CA LYS A 321 -19.80 -22.69 26.09
C LYS A 321 -18.67 -22.31 25.15
N GLU A 322 -17.48 -22.07 25.70
CA GLU A 322 -16.28 -21.83 24.87
C GLU A 322 -16.04 -23.00 23.91
N GLY A 323 -15.88 -22.66 22.61
CA GLY A 323 -15.71 -23.68 21.57
C GLY A 323 -15.73 -23.12 20.16
N GLN A 324 -15.79 -24.04 19.20
CA GLN A 324 -15.90 -23.76 17.78
C GLN A 324 -17.18 -24.43 17.28
N TYR A 325 -18.05 -23.64 16.65
CA TYR A 325 -19.36 -24.08 16.20
C TYR A 325 -19.51 -23.79 14.70
N PRO A 326 -19.97 -24.76 13.89
CA PRO A 326 -20.20 -24.52 12.47
C PRO A 326 -21.43 -23.64 12.28
N VAL A 327 -21.39 -22.80 11.24
CA VAL A 327 -22.51 -22.02 10.72
C VAL A 327 -22.53 -22.11 9.21
N THR A 328 -23.69 -22.43 8.63
CA THR A 328 -23.87 -22.53 7.18
C THR A 328 -24.81 -21.41 6.72
N PHE A 329 -24.35 -20.62 5.75
CA PHE A 329 -25.13 -19.60 5.06
C PHE A 329 -25.53 -20.12 3.68
N SER A 330 -26.77 -19.92 3.27
CA SER A 330 -27.26 -20.39 1.97
C SER A 330 -28.10 -19.32 1.25
N THR A 331 -28.01 -19.29 -0.09
CA THR A 331 -28.92 -18.54 -0.95
C THR A 331 -30.21 -19.30 -1.19
N ALA A 332 -31.21 -18.65 -1.80
CA ALA A 332 -32.48 -19.28 -2.17
C ALA A 332 -32.31 -20.43 -3.21
N ASN A 333 -31.28 -20.36 -4.02
CA ASN A 333 -30.98 -21.39 -5.04
C ASN A 333 -30.07 -22.51 -4.52
N GLY A 334 -29.68 -22.47 -3.24
CA GLY A 334 -28.95 -23.54 -2.57
C GLY A 334 -27.41 -23.42 -2.61
N THR A 335 -26.86 -22.33 -3.13
CA THR A 335 -25.43 -22.05 -2.99
C THR A 335 -25.12 -21.79 -1.54
N SER A 336 -24.20 -22.55 -0.95
CA SER A 336 -23.94 -22.49 0.50
C SER A 336 -22.46 -22.39 0.83
N ILE A 337 -22.19 -21.81 2.01
CA ILE A 337 -20.85 -21.68 2.56
C ILE A 337 -20.86 -21.97 4.05
N GLU A 338 -19.98 -22.87 4.50
CA GLU A 338 -19.80 -23.17 5.91
C GLU A 338 -18.67 -22.34 6.52
N ARG A 339 -18.90 -21.84 7.74
CA ARG A 339 -17.96 -21.04 8.53
C ARG A 339 -17.97 -21.48 9.98
N THR A 340 -17.05 -20.91 10.77
CA THR A 340 -16.91 -21.25 12.18
C THR A 340 -17.18 -20.02 13.05
N ILE A 341 -18.06 -20.21 14.04
CA ILE A 341 -18.27 -19.29 15.16
C ILE A 341 -17.29 -19.71 16.26
N PHE A 342 -16.45 -18.78 16.72
CA PHE A 342 -15.58 -18.98 17.89
C PHE A 342 -16.22 -18.35 19.12
N VAL A 343 -16.76 -19.15 20.02
CA VAL A 343 -17.25 -18.66 21.32
C VAL A 343 -16.09 -18.57 22.28
N VAL A 344 -15.85 -17.38 22.82
CA VAL A 344 -14.70 -17.07 23.67
C VAL A 344 -15.16 -16.32 24.92
N ASN A 345 -14.47 -16.53 26.05
CA ASN A 345 -14.70 -15.75 27.27
C ASN A 345 -13.66 -14.65 27.37
N GLN A 346 -14.05 -13.40 27.15
CA GLN A 346 -13.12 -12.27 27.20
C GLN A 346 -12.48 -12.07 28.58
N LYS A 347 -13.16 -12.49 29.67
CA LYS A 347 -12.59 -12.40 31.02
C LYS A 347 -11.44 -13.38 31.27
N SER A 348 -11.30 -14.44 30.45
CA SER A 348 -10.20 -15.40 30.54
C SER A 348 -9.00 -15.04 29.65
N ARG A 349 -9.10 -13.99 28.85
CA ARG A 349 -8.06 -13.58 27.87
C ARG A 349 -6.78 -12.96 28.47
N SER A 350 -6.69 -12.78 29.79
CA SER A 350 -5.47 -12.24 30.43
C SER A 350 -4.25 -13.18 30.39
N SER A 351 -4.33 -14.36 29.78
CA SER A 351 -3.24 -15.34 29.79
C SER A 351 -3.12 -16.26 28.56
N THR A 352 -3.75 -15.93 27.41
CA THR A 352 -3.58 -16.80 26.24
C THR A 352 -2.35 -16.39 25.46
N SER A 353 -1.19 -16.98 25.79
CA SER A 353 0.03 -16.86 25.01
C SER A 353 -0.19 -17.53 23.64
N ARG A 354 -0.01 -16.77 22.56
CA ARG A 354 0.03 -17.29 21.18
C ARG A 354 1.44 -17.25 20.67
N SER A 355 1.75 -18.15 19.76
CA SER A 355 3.08 -18.21 19.16
C SER A 355 3.11 -17.49 17.81
N LEU A 356 4.25 -16.91 17.49
CA LEU A 356 4.50 -16.23 16.22
C LEU A 356 5.30 -17.15 15.30
N ARG A 357 4.89 -17.22 14.03
CA ARG A 357 5.61 -17.90 12.97
C ARG A 357 5.92 -16.91 11.84
N MET A 358 7.13 -16.91 11.37
CA MET A 358 7.56 -16.04 10.28
C MET A 358 7.40 -16.76 8.94
N ARG A 359 6.75 -16.09 7.99
CA ARG A 359 6.42 -16.64 6.64
C ARG A 359 7.58 -16.54 5.68
N ARG A 360 8.38 -15.46 5.78
CA ARG A 360 9.51 -15.20 4.90
C ARG A 360 10.82 -15.22 5.66
N GLN A 361 11.89 -15.37 4.92
CA GLN A 361 13.23 -15.24 5.48
C GLN A 361 13.48 -13.77 5.86
N MET A 362 13.96 -13.56 7.08
CA MET A 362 14.22 -12.22 7.62
C MET A 362 15.47 -11.61 6.99
N LYS A 363 15.43 -10.29 6.78
CA LYS A 363 16.58 -9.49 6.37
C LYS A 363 17.37 -8.99 7.56
N VAL A 364 18.69 -9.08 7.47
CA VAL A 364 19.62 -8.65 8.52
C VAL A 364 20.40 -7.43 8.04
N LEU A 365 20.47 -6.40 8.87
CA LEU A 365 21.19 -5.16 8.58
C LEU A 365 22.40 -4.99 9.48
N TRP A 366 23.44 -4.37 8.94
CA TRP A 366 24.62 -4.00 9.72
C TRP A 366 24.27 -2.96 10.80
N HIS A 367 24.69 -3.25 12.03
CA HIS A 367 24.58 -2.29 13.13
C HIS A 367 25.71 -1.26 12.99
N SER A 368 25.46 -0.11 12.38
CA SER A 368 26.49 0.92 12.23
C SER A 368 26.72 1.62 13.58
N THR A 369 27.53 1.03 14.42
CA THR A 369 28.20 1.70 15.55
C THR A 369 29.58 2.24 15.13
N SER A 370 29.69 3.04 14.11
CA SER A 370 30.93 3.75 13.87
C SER A 370 30.67 5.20 13.49
N SER A 371 30.73 6.07 14.50
CA SER A 371 31.30 7.39 14.32
C SER A 371 32.69 7.22 13.66
N ARG A 372 32.76 7.33 12.34
CA ARG A 372 34.05 7.65 11.71
C ARG A 372 34.25 9.16 11.88
N ARG A 373 35.32 9.46 12.62
CA ARG A 373 35.97 10.78 12.67
C ARG A 373 36.46 11.18 11.28
#